data_fda8bba75f2afa3efff3cf660f194cce
#
_entry.id   fda8bba75f2afa3efff3cf660f194cce
#
_cell.length_a   1.000
_cell.length_b   1.000
_cell.length_c   1.000
_cell.angle_alpha   90.00
_cell.angle_beta   90.00
_cell.angle_gamma   90.00
#
_symmetry.space_group_name_H-M   'P 1'
#
loop_
_entity.id
_entity.type
_entity.pdbx_description
1 polymer ?
#
loop_
_entity_poly.entity_id
_entity_poly.type
_entity_poly.pdbx_seq_one_letter_code
_entity_poly.pdbx_strand_id
1 'polypeptide(L)'
;VEALENGQPVSEVDLAKVENTALSGSMPPAKYSHMPMHWGTSLDDNEKAVIISWAKNVRKDRFTTETVAEEFKNEPLQPLMKSLPTDPAKVELGFALYHDTRLSADNTISCATCHGLNTGGVDRKQYSEGINGQFGGVNAPTVYNAALNFVQFWDGRAADLKEQAAGPPLNPVEMGCTSFDQICEALAQDKDFTKKFTEVYPEGYSQSTITDAIAEFEKTLLTPSRFDKYLMGDKNALTAEELEGYQLFKDNKCATCHVGVN
;
A
#
# COMPACT_ATOMS: atom_id res chain seq x y z
N VAL A 1 -13.04 -2.78 -19.30
CA VAL A 1 -14.17 -3.39 -20.04
C VAL A 1 -14.45 -4.77 -19.44
N GLU A 2 -13.44 -5.64 -19.34
CA GLU A 2 -13.59 -7.02 -18.83
C GLU A 2 -14.14 -7.08 -17.39
N ALA A 3 -13.75 -6.16 -16.51
CA ALA A 3 -14.29 -6.05 -15.16
C ALA A 3 -15.79 -5.69 -15.13
N LEU A 4 -16.23 -4.82 -16.03
CA LEU A 4 -17.64 -4.44 -16.16
C LEU A 4 -18.49 -5.57 -16.72
N GLU A 5 -17.98 -6.33 -17.68
CA GLU A 5 -18.66 -7.49 -18.28
C GLU A 5 -18.85 -8.63 -17.28
N ASN A 6 -17.91 -8.79 -16.34
CA ASN A 6 -17.96 -9.84 -15.31
C ASN A 6 -18.64 -9.40 -14.00
N GLY A 7 -19.26 -8.19 -13.96
CA GLY A 7 -19.92 -7.67 -12.76
C GLY A 7 -18.96 -7.34 -11.60
N GLN A 8 -17.66 -7.26 -11.87
CA GLN A 8 -16.68 -6.82 -10.87
C GLN A 8 -16.83 -5.32 -10.63
N PRO A 9 -16.66 -4.85 -9.40
CA PRO A 9 -16.68 -3.42 -9.12
C PRO A 9 -15.51 -2.73 -9.87
N VAL A 10 -15.82 -1.62 -10.54
CA VAL A 10 -14.80 -0.80 -11.21
C VAL A 10 -13.83 -0.28 -10.17
N SER A 11 -12.53 -0.50 -10.38
CA SER A 11 -11.49 0.01 -9.50
C SER A 11 -11.23 1.51 -9.73
N GLU A 12 -10.65 2.18 -8.75
CA GLU A 12 -10.25 3.58 -8.87
C GLU A 12 -9.22 3.79 -9.98
N VAL A 13 -8.30 2.86 -10.15
CA VAL A 13 -7.31 2.83 -11.24
C VAL A 13 -7.99 2.73 -12.61
N ASP A 14 -9.05 1.92 -12.74
CA ASP A 14 -9.79 1.82 -14.00
C ASP A 14 -10.52 3.13 -14.32
N LEU A 15 -11.11 3.79 -13.33
CA LEU A 15 -11.72 5.11 -13.50
C LEU A 15 -10.70 6.16 -13.94
N ALA A 16 -9.50 6.18 -13.34
CA ALA A 16 -8.43 7.08 -13.72
C ALA A 16 -7.95 6.83 -15.15
N LYS A 17 -7.82 5.55 -15.56
CA LYS A 17 -7.49 5.18 -16.94
C LYS A 17 -8.56 5.63 -17.93
N VAL A 18 -9.84 5.41 -17.63
CA VAL A 18 -10.96 5.84 -18.48
C VAL A 18 -10.97 7.35 -18.64
N GLU A 19 -10.88 8.09 -17.53
CA GLU A 19 -10.81 9.56 -17.56
C GLU A 19 -9.64 10.06 -18.42
N ASN A 20 -8.46 9.49 -18.21
CA ASN A 20 -7.25 9.94 -18.90
C ASN A 20 -7.24 9.59 -20.39
N THR A 21 -7.77 8.43 -20.77
CA THR A 21 -7.90 8.04 -22.18
C THR A 21 -8.91 8.91 -22.92
N ALA A 22 -9.98 9.34 -22.26
CA ALA A 22 -10.94 10.30 -22.81
C ALA A 22 -10.31 11.70 -22.95
N LEU A 23 -9.63 12.20 -21.91
CA LEU A 23 -8.93 13.49 -21.94
C LEU A 23 -7.86 13.56 -23.02
N SER A 24 -7.06 12.52 -23.18
CA SER A 24 -5.96 12.49 -24.15
C SER A 24 -6.40 12.20 -25.59
N GLY A 25 -7.66 11.83 -25.80
CA GLY A 25 -8.15 11.38 -27.10
C GLY A 25 -7.47 10.10 -27.60
N SER A 26 -6.90 9.28 -26.69
CA SER A 26 -6.25 8.02 -27.04
C SER A 26 -7.25 6.87 -27.22
N MET A 27 -8.53 7.08 -26.96
CA MET A 27 -9.61 6.15 -27.22
C MET A 27 -10.64 6.78 -28.20
N PRO A 28 -11.10 6.02 -29.17
CA PRO A 28 -10.61 4.71 -29.57
C PRO A 28 -9.19 4.76 -30.15
N PRO A 29 -8.40 3.64 -30.07
CA PRO A 29 -7.04 3.63 -30.65
C PRO A 29 -7.03 3.96 -32.13
N ALA A 30 -6.02 4.70 -32.61
CA ALA A 30 -5.92 5.14 -34.00
C ALA A 30 -6.03 3.96 -35.00
N LYS A 31 -5.45 2.80 -34.69
CA LYS A 31 -5.58 1.60 -35.51
C LYS A 31 -7.04 1.16 -35.66
N TYR A 32 -7.86 1.30 -34.63
CA TYR A 32 -9.28 0.94 -34.65
C TYR A 32 -10.09 1.95 -35.48
N SER A 33 -9.91 3.25 -35.22
CA SER A 33 -10.64 4.31 -35.91
C SER A 33 -10.29 4.45 -37.41
N HIS A 34 -9.15 3.93 -37.85
CA HIS A 34 -8.74 3.92 -39.27
C HIS A 34 -9.21 2.67 -40.03
N MET A 35 -9.85 1.70 -39.39
CA MET A 35 -10.45 0.57 -40.08
C MET A 35 -11.73 1.01 -40.81
N PRO A 36 -11.98 0.59 -42.07
CA PRO A 36 -13.11 1.07 -42.88
C PRO A 36 -14.49 0.92 -42.20
N MET A 37 -14.68 -0.12 -41.39
CA MET A 37 -15.92 -0.36 -40.62
C MET A 37 -16.06 0.50 -39.36
N HIS A 38 -15.02 1.21 -38.97
CA HIS A 38 -14.94 2.01 -37.74
C HIS A 38 -14.69 3.50 -38.00
N TRP A 39 -14.84 3.96 -39.22
CA TRP A 39 -14.74 5.37 -39.56
C TRP A 39 -15.82 6.18 -38.79
N GLY A 40 -15.41 7.27 -38.17
CA GLY A 40 -16.29 8.12 -37.38
C GLY A 40 -16.49 7.68 -35.93
N THR A 41 -15.70 6.74 -35.44
CA THR A 41 -15.76 6.27 -34.04
C THR A 41 -14.94 7.15 -33.06
N SER A 42 -14.33 8.24 -33.52
CA SER A 42 -13.67 9.20 -32.63
C SER A 42 -14.70 9.90 -31.75
N LEU A 43 -14.40 9.98 -30.46
CA LEU A 43 -15.24 10.71 -29.50
C LEU A 43 -15.16 12.22 -29.77
N ASP A 44 -16.30 12.88 -29.85
CA ASP A 44 -16.36 14.33 -29.84
C ASP A 44 -16.17 14.90 -28.42
N ASP A 45 -16.06 16.23 -28.28
CA ASP A 45 -15.76 16.84 -26.99
C ASP A 45 -16.92 16.70 -25.99
N ASN A 46 -18.17 16.58 -26.45
CA ASN A 46 -19.33 16.33 -25.59
C ASN A 46 -19.33 14.90 -25.07
N GLU A 47 -19.05 13.92 -25.93
CA GLU A 47 -18.94 12.50 -25.57
C GLU A 47 -17.79 12.28 -24.56
N LYS A 48 -16.63 12.92 -24.79
CA LYS A 48 -15.51 12.91 -23.82
C LYS A 48 -15.92 13.52 -22.49
N ALA A 49 -16.61 14.67 -22.50
CA ALA A 49 -17.08 15.32 -21.28
C ALA A 49 -18.04 14.45 -20.47
N VAL A 50 -18.93 13.69 -21.13
CA VAL A 50 -19.85 12.74 -20.49
C VAL A 50 -19.06 11.61 -19.80
N ILE A 51 -18.09 11.02 -20.50
CA ILE A 51 -17.26 9.93 -19.95
C ILE A 51 -16.45 10.43 -18.75
N ILE A 52 -15.81 11.59 -18.88
CA ILE A 52 -15.01 12.20 -17.79
C ILE A 52 -15.90 12.50 -16.58
N SER A 53 -17.07 13.10 -16.81
CA SER A 53 -18.02 13.40 -15.73
C SER A 53 -18.51 12.14 -15.03
N TRP A 54 -18.79 11.08 -15.77
CA TRP A 54 -19.16 9.79 -15.20
C TRP A 54 -18.04 9.22 -14.32
N ALA A 55 -16.79 9.18 -14.80
CA ALA A 55 -15.66 8.66 -14.05
C ALA A 55 -15.44 9.45 -12.74
N LYS A 56 -15.52 10.78 -12.81
CA LYS A 56 -15.41 11.67 -11.64
C LYS A 56 -16.54 11.44 -10.62
N ASN A 57 -17.78 11.32 -11.08
CA ASN A 57 -18.90 11.07 -10.19
C ASN A 57 -18.79 9.71 -9.49
N VAL A 58 -18.42 8.65 -10.21
CA VAL A 58 -18.20 7.33 -9.60
C VAL A 58 -17.06 7.38 -8.59
N ARG A 59 -15.97 8.10 -8.89
CA ARG A 59 -14.88 8.30 -7.92
C ARG A 59 -15.38 9.02 -6.68
N LYS A 60 -16.07 10.14 -6.86
CA LYS A 60 -16.65 10.91 -5.77
C LYS A 60 -17.54 10.07 -4.86
N ASP A 61 -18.37 9.19 -5.43
CA ASP A 61 -19.36 8.44 -4.68
C ASP A 61 -18.80 7.20 -3.97
N ARG A 62 -17.70 6.62 -4.49
CA ARG A 62 -17.22 5.32 -4.02
C ARG A 62 -15.84 5.34 -3.36
N PHE A 63 -15.00 6.31 -3.73
CA PHE A 63 -13.57 6.29 -3.36
C PHE A 63 -13.12 7.52 -2.56
N THR A 64 -14.02 8.46 -2.25
CA THR A 64 -13.66 9.58 -1.37
C THR A 64 -13.55 9.14 0.06
N THR A 65 -12.51 9.62 0.76
CA THR A 65 -12.39 9.45 2.20
C THR A 65 -13.33 10.40 2.94
N GLU A 66 -13.73 10.04 4.15
CA GLU A 66 -14.63 10.86 4.98
C GLU A 66 -14.02 12.22 5.34
N THR A 67 -12.70 12.34 5.30
CA THR A 67 -11.96 13.54 5.75
C THR A 67 -11.64 14.50 4.62
N VAL A 68 -11.86 14.14 3.35
CA VAL A 68 -11.57 15.02 2.21
C VAL A 68 -12.52 16.21 2.19
N ALA A 69 -12.00 17.41 1.89
CA ALA A 69 -12.83 18.60 1.70
C ALA A 69 -13.69 18.48 0.45
N GLU A 70 -14.89 19.07 0.45
CA GLU A 70 -15.88 18.94 -0.64
C GLU A 70 -15.29 19.33 -2.00
N GLU A 71 -14.47 20.36 -2.03
CA GLU A 71 -13.81 20.86 -3.26
C GLU A 71 -12.78 19.88 -3.84
N PHE A 72 -12.25 18.95 -3.04
CA PHE A 72 -11.23 17.96 -3.43
C PHE A 72 -11.77 16.53 -3.63
N LYS A 73 -13.08 16.31 -3.49
CA LYS A 73 -13.67 14.98 -3.68
C LYS A 73 -13.46 14.36 -5.07
N ASN A 74 -13.19 15.19 -6.08
CA ASN A 74 -12.91 14.74 -7.43
C ASN A 74 -11.41 14.62 -7.74
N GLU A 75 -10.54 14.92 -6.76
CA GLU A 75 -9.10 14.77 -6.96
C GLU A 75 -8.71 13.28 -7.06
N PRO A 76 -7.72 12.95 -7.90
CA PRO A 76 -7.28 11.57 -8.07
C PRO A 76 -6.59 11.02 -6.82
N LEU A 77 -5.98 11.88 -6.02
CA LEU A 77 -5.40 11.52 -4.73
C LEU A 77 -6.37 11.87 -3.60
N GLN A 78 -6.44 11.01 -2.61
CA GLN A 78 -7.29 11.16 -1.45
C GLN A 78 -6.42 11.23 -0.18
N PRO A 79 -6.83 12.00 0.85
CA PRO A 79 -6.06 12.11 2.07
C PRO A 79 -6.01 10.78 2.82
N LEU A 80 -4.87 10.51 3.45
CA LEU A 80 -4.71 9.38 4.37
C LEU A 80 -5.73 9.49 5.50
N MET A 81 -6.33 8.37 5.84
CA MET A 81 -7.13 8.27 7.06
C MET A 81 -6.23 8.41 8.29
N LYS A 82 -6.79 8.90 9.41
CA LYS A 82 -6.02 9.12 10.64
C LYS A 82 -5.53 7.82 11.27
N SER A 83 -6.29 6.75 11.13
CA SER A 83 -5.99 5.43 11.66
C SER A 83 -6.78 4.36 10.92
N LEU A 84 -6.23 3.17 10.87
CA LEU A 84 -6.96 1.96 10.48
C LEU A 84 -7.54 1.28 11.74
N PRO A 85 -8.62 0.53 11.62
CA PRO A 85 -9.11 -0.31 12.71
C PRO A 85 -8.04 -1.35 13.11
N THR A 86 -7.68 -1.38 14.39
CA THR A 86 -6.69 -2.30 14.95
C THR A 86 -7.09 -2.75 16.36
N ASP A 87 -6.58 -3.90 16.77
CA ASP A 87 -6.65 -4.35 18.16
C ASP A 87 -5.41 -3.86 18.91
N PRO A 88 -5.53 -2.99 19.94
CA PRO A 88 -4.38 -2.45 20.65
C PRO A 88 -3.49 -3.51 21.32
N ALA A 89 -4.06 -4.62 21.79
CA ALA A 89 -3.29 -5.69 22.41
C ALA A 89 -2.45 -6.45 21.35
N LYS A 90 -3.00 -6.68 20.17
CA LYS A 90 -2.27 -7.25 19.05
C LYS A 90 -1.19 -6.30 18.53
N VAL A 91 -1.46 -4.99 18.48
CA VAL A 91 -0.49 -3.97 18.09
C VAL A 91 0.73 -3.97 19.01
N GLU A 92 0.54 -4.09 20.35
CA GLU A 92 1.65 -4.15 21.30
C GLU A 92 2.52 -5.39 21.06
N LEU A 93 1.89 -6.56 20.86
CA LEU A 93 2.62 -7.80 20.52
C LEU A 93 3.33 -7.68 19.17
N GLY A 94 2.67 -7.13 18.16
CA GLY A 94 3.24 -6.93 16.83
C GLY A 94 4.44 -6.00 16.84
N PHE A 95 4.39 -4.90 17.61
CA PHE A 95 5.52 -4.02 17.83
C PHE A 95 6.72 -4.77 18.44
N ALA A 96 6.47 -5.59 19.46
CA ALA A 96 7.52 -6.40 20.09
C ALA A 96 8.13 -7.39 19.08
N LEU A 97 7.29 -8.12 18.32
CA LEU A 97 7.74 -9.08 17.29
C LEU A 97 8.50 -8.40 16.15
N TYR A 98 8.07 -7.22 15.71
CA TYR A 98 8.72 -6.45 14.65
C TYR A 98 10.19 -6.10 15.00
N HIS A 99 10.49 -5.94 16.29
CA HIS A 99 11.83 -5.66 16.79
C HIS A 99 12.56 -6.90 17.31
N ASP A 100 11.93 -8.07 17.25
CA ASP A 100 12.46 -9.29 17.86
C ASP A 100 13.40 -10.05 16.92
N THR A 101 14.66 -10.14 17.29
CA THR A 101 15.65 -10.86 16.50
C THR A 101 15.50 -12.38 16.54
N ARG A 102 14.71 -12.92 17.47
CA ARG A 102 14.38 -14.38 17.54
C ARG A 102 13.56 -14.84 16.32
N LEU A 103 13.09 -13.92 15.48
CA LEU A 103 12.46 -14.23 14.21
C LEU A 103 13.49 -14.59 13.12
N SER A 104 14.80 -14.48 13.39
CA SER A 104 15.87 -14.93 12.50
C SER A 104 16.62 -16.14 13.07
N ALA A 105 17.19 -16.95 12.19
CA ALA A 105 17.82 -18.23 12.55
C ALA A 105 19.01 -18.10 13.52
N ASP A 106 19.72 -16.98 13.46
CA ASP A 106 20.89 -16.67 14.28
C ASP A 106 20.63 -15.58 15.34
N ASN A 107 19.40 -15.13 15.49
CA ASN A 107 18.98 -14.07 16.41
C ASN A 107 19.65 -12.71 16.16
N THR A 108 20.04 -12.39 14.93
CA THR A 108 20.71 -11.12 14.59
C THR A 108 19.82 -10.13 13.85
N ILE A 109 18.80 -10.61 13.13
CA ILE A 109 17.95 -9.82 12.23
C ILE A 109 16.52 -9.76 12.76
N SER A 110 15.92 -8.59 12.73
CA SER A 110 14.49 -8.36 12.94
C SER A 110 13.91 -7.57 11.75
N CYS A 111 12.59 -7.39 11.67
CA CYS A 111 11.96 -6.53 10.67
C CYS A 111 12.53 -5.12 10.73
N ALA A 112 12.71 -4.58 11.95
CA ALA A 112 13.27 -3.25 12.18
C ALA A 112 14.72 -3.09 11.68
N THR A 113 15.46 -4.18 11.44
CA THR A 113 16.84 -4.12 10.91
C THR A 113 16.85 -3.54 9.48
N CYS A 114 15.93 -3.99 8.62
CA CYS A 114 15.82 -3.53 7.25
C CYS A 114 14.75 -2.43 7.08
N HIS A 115 13.79 -2.37 8.00
CA HIS A 115 12.68 -1.41 7.95
C HIS A 115 12.67 -0.48 9.17
N GLY A 116 13.78 0.22 9.40
CA GLY A 116 13.95 1.14 10.52
C GLY A 116 12.93 2.28 10.52
N LEU A 117 12.12 2.39 11.57
CA LEU A 117 11.05 3.38 11.64
C LEU A 117 11.59 4.83 11.69
N ASN A 118 12.77 5.04 12.24
CA ASN A 118 13.42 6.35 12.31
C ASN A 118 14.18 6.73 11.02
N THR A 119 14.25 5.83 10.05
CA THR A 119 14.93 6.04 8.75
C THR A 119 13.98 6.07 7.56
N GLY A 120 12.67 6.17 7.82
CA GLY A 120 11.64 6.20 6.79
C GLY A 120 11.05 4.82 6.49
N GLY A 121 11.16 3.86 7.42
CA GLY A 121 10.67 2.49 7.23
C GLY A 121 11.54 1.66 6.28
N VAL A 122 12.80 2.06 6.08
CA VAL A 122 13.79 1.45 5.17
C VAL A 122 15.19 1.51 5.79
N ASP A 123 16.13 0.71 5.29
CA ASP A 123 17.55 0.77 5.69
C ASP A 123 18.39 1.71 4.81
N ARG A 124 17.81 2.30 3.76
CA ARG A 124 18.46 3.19 2.78
C ARG A 124 19.62 2.56 2.03
N LYS A 125 19.66 1.24 1.93
CA LYS A 125 20.65 0.49 1.16
C LYS A 125 20.06 0.09 -0.19
N GLN A 126 20.91 -0.12 -1.18
CA GLN A 126 20.51 -0.68 -2.47
C GLN A 126 20.02 -2.13 -2.31
N TYR A 127 20.70 -2.89 -1.44
CA TYR A 127 20.36 -4.25 -1.06
C TYR A 127 20.51 -4.36 0.45
N SER A 128 19.49 -4.88 1.12
CA SER A 128 19.53 -5.13 2.55
C SER A 128 20.45 -6.30 2.87
N GLU A 129 21.19 -6.17 3.97
CA GLU A 129 22.03 -7.23 4.50
C GLU A 129 21.25 -8.08 5.49
N GLY A 130 21.13 -9.37 5.21
CA GLY A 130 20.49 -10.36 6.06
C GLY A 130 21.50 -11.19 6.86
N ILE A 131 21.06 -12.38 7.33
CA ILE A 131 21.91 -13.25 8.14
C ILE A 131 23.18 -13.65 7.39
N ASN A 132 24.24 -13.92 8.19
CA ASN A 132 25.56 -14.33 7.66
C ASN A 132 26.17 -13.36 6.63
N GLY A 133 25.80 -12.07 6.66
CA GLY A 133 26.29 -11.07 5.71
C GLY A 133 25.82 -11.28 4.26
N GLN A 134 24.74 -12.01 4.05
CA GLN A 134 24.15 -12.19 2.74
C GLN A 134 23.34 -10.96 2.34
N PHE A 135 23.18 -10.73 1.06
CA PHE A 135 22.43 -9.57 0.54
C PHE A 135 21.17 -10.03 -0.21
N GLY A 136 20.08 -9.30 -0.01
CA GLY A 136 18.87 -9.43 -0.81
C GLY A 136 19.07 -9.02 -2.27
N GLY A 137 18.07 -9.29 -3.12
CA GLY A 137 18.11 -8.95 -4.55
C GLY A 137 17.54 -7.58 -4.90
N VAL A 138 16.85 -6.92 -3.96
CA VAL A 138 16.17 -5.63 -4.12
C VAL A 138 16.31 -4.81 -2.83
N ASN A 139 16.08 -3.50 -2.92
CA ASN A 139 16.02 -2.65 -1.73
C ASN A 139 14.76 -2.91 -0.91
N ALA A 140 14.83 -2.73 0.40
CA ALA A 140 13.67 -2.78 1.28
C ALA A 140 12.68 -1.66 0.93
N PRO A 141 11.42 -1.97 0.58
CA PRO A 141 10.39 -0.93 0.44
C PRO A 141 10.02 -0.38 1.82
N THR A 142 9.47 0.83 1.85
CA THR A 142 8.99 1.38 3.12
C THR A 142 7.82 0.57 3.68
N VAL A 143 7.79 0.40 5.00
CA VAL A 143 6.64 -0.16 5.73
C VAL A 143 5.60 0.92 6.07
N TYR A 144 5.93 2.19 5.92
CA TYR A 144 4.96 3.27 6.11
C TYR A 144 3.90 3.24 5.02
N ASN A 145 2.65 3.33 5.43
CA ASN A 145 1.46 3.26 4.59
C ASN A 145 1.29 1.94 3.82
N ALA A 146 2.15 0.92 4.06
CA ALA A 146 2.10 -0.36 3.37
C ALA A 146 0.75 -1.09 3.53
N ALA A 147 0.04 -0.84 4.64
CA ALA A 147 -1.31 -1.36 4.86
C ALA A 147 -2.35 -0.90 3.82
N LEU A 148 -2.07 0.15 3.06
CA LEU A 148 -2.94 0.71 2.03
C LEU A 148 -2.60 0.19 0.62
N ASN A 149 -1.51 -0.54 0.46
CA ASN A 149 -1.15 -1.17 -0.79
C ASN A 149 -2.14 -2.30 -1.12
N PHE A 150 -2.50 -2.42 -2.38
CA PHE A 150 -3.41 -3.46 -2.86
C PHE A 150 -2.77 -4.86 -2.93
N VAL A 151 -1.44 -4.95 -2.91
CA VAL A 151 -0.60 -6.15 -2.78
C VAL A 151 0.72 -5.78 -2.13
N GLN A 152 1.45 -6.77 -1.60
CA GLN A 152 2.73 -6.58 -0.93
C GLN A 152 3.89 -7.19 -1.72
N PHE A 153 5.11 -6.77 -1.40
CA PHE A 153 6.36 -6.97 -2.15
C PHE A 153 6.39 -6.22 -3.49
N TRP A 154 7.60 -6.04 -4.05
CA TRP A 154 7.81 -5.38 -5.34
C TRP A 154 7.13 -6.10 -6.52
N ASP A 155 6.97 -7.40 -6.43
CA ASP A 155 6.35 -8.27 -7.43
C ASP A 155 4.87 -8.59 -7.17
N GLY A 156 4.33 -8.09 -6.05
CA GLY A 156 2.92 -8.27 -5.71
C GLY A 156 2.53 -9.70 -5.31
N ARG A 157 3.48 -10.54 -4.90
CA ARG A 157 3.24 -11.97 -4.61
C ARG A 157 2.45 -12.24 -3.32
N ALA A 158 2.30 -11.26 -2.42
CA ALA A 158 1.49 -11.40 -1.22
C ALA A 158 0.27 -10.46 -1.29
N ALA A 159 -0.90 -10.99 -0.91
CA ALA A 159 -2.17 -10.28 -0.99
C ALA A 159 -2.34 -9.22 0.10
N ASP A 160 -1.73 -9.40 1.27
CA ASP A 160 -1.85 -8.50 2.41
C ASP A 160 -0.59 -8.52 3.30
N LEU A 161 -0.59 -7.69 4.35
CA LEU A 161 0.53 -7.61 5.31
C LEU A 161 0.77 -8.92 6.06
N LYS A 162 -0.29 -9.67 6.38
CA LYS A 162 -0.17 -10.93 7.11
C LYS A 162 0.52 -12.01 6.27
N GLU A 163 0.16 -12.12 5.01
CA GLU A 163 0.83 -13.02 4.07
C GLU A 163 2.26 -12.57 3.81
N GLN A 164 2.49 -11.27 3.68
CA GLN A 164 3.83 -10.71 3.51
C GLN A 164 4.75 -11.06 4.68
N ALA A 165 4.28 -10.87 5.93
CA ALA A 165 5.07 -11.11 7.14
C ALA A 165 5.53 -12.57 7.30
N ALA A 166 4.94 -13.51 6.57
CA ALA A 166 5.37 -14.91 6.57
C ALA A 166 6.63 -15.17 5.72
N GLY A 167 6.93 -14.31 4.76
CA GLY A 167 8.02 -14.53 3.79
C GLY A 167 9.43 -14.32 4.36
N PRO A 168 9.79 -13.11 4.85
CA PRO A 168 11.14 -12.77 5.29
C PRO A 168 11.74 -13.70 6.34
N PRO A 169 10.99 -14.17 7.37
CA PRO A 169 11.55 -15.10 8.36
C PRO A 169 12.09 -16.40 7.75
N LEU A 170 11.44 -16.90 6.69
CA LEU A 170 11.82 -18.15 6.02
C LEU A 170 12.78 -17.93 4.84
N ASN A 171 13.04 -16.69 4.45
CA ASN A 171 13.94 -16.39 3.33
C ASN A 171 15.40 -16.65 3.76
N PRO A 172 16.13 -17.56 3.08
CA PRO A 172 17.48 -17.98 3.49
C PRO A 172 18.53 -16.86 3.42
N VAL A 173 18.29 -15.79 2.65
CA VAL A 173 19.21 -14.65 2.57
C VAL A 173 18.79 -13.46 3.43
N GLU A 174 17.59 -13.49 4.03
CA GLU A 174 17.08 -12.43 4.91
C GLU A 174 17.18 -12.85 6.38
N MET A 175 16.27 -13.68 6.88
CA MET A 175 16.19 -14.09 8.28
C MET A 175 16.48 -15.59 8.49
N GLY A 176 16.38 -16.43 7.46
CA GLY A 176 16.96 -17.75 7.34
C GLY A 176 16.41 -18.87 8.23
N CYS A 177 15.25 -18.69 8.88
CA CYS A 177 14.62 -19.79 9.62
C CYS A 177 14.16 -20.89 8.67
N THR A 178 14.21 -22.14 9.12
CA THR A 178 13.78 -23.30 8.34
C THR A 178 12.27 -23.54 8.40
N SER A 179 11.62 -23.07 9.46
CA SER A 179 10.17 -23.17 9.67
C SER A 179 9.68 -22.17 10.72
N PHE A 180 8.38 -21.94 10.77
CA PHE A 180 7.77 -21.19 11.87
C PHE A 180 7.81 -21.94 13.20
N ASP A 181 7.93 -23.27 13.21
CA ASP A 181 8.09 -24.03 14.45
C ASP A 181 9.39 -23.64 15.17
N GLN A 182 10.49 -23.44 14.42
CA GLN A 182 11.74 -22.93 14.97
C GLN A 182 11.54 -21.56 15.67
N ILE A 183 10.79 -20.65 15.05
CA ILE A 183 10.48 -19.33 15.61
C ILE A 183 9.62 -19.48 16.86
N CYS A 184 8.59 -20.32 16.81
CA CYS A 184 7.70 -20.59 17.95
C CYS A 184 8.48 -21.16 19.15
N GLU A 185 9.39 -22.09 18.91
CA GLU A 185 10.27 -22.65 19.93
C GLU A 185 11.19 -21.58 20.55
N ALA A 186 11.78 -20.71 19.73
CA ALA A 186 12.63 -19.62 20.20
C ALA A 186 11.84 -18.61 21.07
N LEU A 187 10.66 -18.19 20.63
CA LEU A 187 9.79 -17.28 21.39
C LEU A 187 9.30 -17.90 22.70
N ALA A 188 9.00 -19.21 22.73
CA ALA A 188 8.49 -19.91 23.89
C ALA A 188 9.52 -20.02 25.07
N GLN A 189 10.80 -19.72 24.82
CA GLN A 189 11.80 -19.62 25.88
C GLN A 189 11.56 -18.44 26.82
N ASP A 190 10.92 -17.39 26.34
CA ASP A 190 10.53 -16.22 27.10
C ASP A 190 9.15 -16.43 27.72
N LYS A 191 9.12 -16.80 29.01
CA LYS A 191 7.87 -17.10 29.71
C LYS A 191 6.99 -15.89 29.92
N ASP A 192 7.58 -14.71 30.10
CA ASP A 192 6.84 -13.47 30.31
C ASP A 192 6.19 -13.01 28.99
N PHE A 193 6.93 -13.08 27.88
CA PHE A 193 6.37 -12.79 26.56
C PHE A 193 5.31 -13.84 26.16
N THR A 194 5.56 -15.12 26.42
CA THR A 194 4.58 -16.19 26.16
C THR A 194 3.27 -15.97 26.92
N LYS A 195 3.34 -15.55 28.19
CA LYS A 195 2.14 -15.25 28.97
C LYS A 195 1.34 -14.12 28.33
N LYS A 196 1.98 -12.98 28.01
CA LYS A 196 1.32 -11.85 27.33
C LYS A 196 0.73 -12.26 25.98
N PHE A 197 1.47 -13.06 25.21
CA PHE A 197 1.04 -13.53 23.91
C PHE A 197 -0.21 -14.40 24.00
N THR A 198 -0.27 -15.35 24.95
CA THR A 198 -1.42 -16.24 25.14
C THR A 198 -2.64 -15.55 25.75
N GLU A 199 -2.49 -14.42 26.40
CA GLU A 199 -3.62 -13.57 26.81
C GLU A 199 -4.37 -12.98 25.60
N VAL A 200 -3.68 -12.75 24.48
CA VAL A 200 -4.25 -12.19 23.23
C VAL A 200 -4.56 -13.30 22.22
N TYR A 201 -3.70 -14.30 22.13
CA TYR A 201 -3.84 -15.48 21.27
C TYR A 201 -3.86 -16.75 22.11
N PRO A 202 -5.03 -17.18 22.63
CA PRO A 202 -5.15 -18.35 23.50
C PRO A 202 -4.64 -19.66 22.87
N GLU A 203 -4.65 -19.74 21.54
CA GLU A 203 -4.09 -20.84 20.74
C GLU A 203 -2.55 -20.90 20.75
N GLY A 204 -1.89 -19.85 21.25
CA GLY A 204 -0.43 -19.75 21.33
C GLY A 204 0.25 -19.35 20.03
N TYR A 205 1.56 -19.63 19.94
CA TYR A 205 2.38 -19.31 18.80
C TYR A 205 2.08 -20.18 17.58
N SER A 206 1.93 -19.56 16.45
CA SER A 206 1.86 -20.18 15.13
C SER A 206 2.27 -19.15 14.08
N GLN A 207 2.53 -19.58 12.85
CA GLN A 207 2.70 -18.65 11.74
C GLN A 207 1.56 -17.64 11.69
N SER A 208 0.30 -18.12 11.78
CA SER A 208 -0.89 -17.29 11.66
C SER A 208 -0.99 -16.21 12.75
N THR A 209 -0.68 -16.56 14.02
CA THR A 209 -0.80 -15.61 15.14
C THR A 209 0.35 -14.62 15.18
N ILE A 210 1.57 -15.06 14.84
CA ILE A 210 2.76 -14.20 14.76
C ILE A 210 2.59 -13.16 13.63
N THR A 211 2.22 -13.61 12.43
CA THR A 211 2.05 -12.69 11.28
C THR A 211 0.84 -11.79 11.42
N ASP A 212 -0.22 -12.24 12.10
CA ASP A 212 -1.39 -11.42 12.43
C ASP A 212 -1.01 -10.26 13.36
N ALA A 213 -0.23 -10.53 14.41
CA ALA A 213 0.23 -9.49 15.32
C ALA A 213 1.14 -8.47 14.61
N ILE A 214 2.08 -8.93 13.78
CA ILE A 214 2.96 -8.04 13.00
C ILE A 214 2.12 -7.16 12.06
N ALA A 215 1.19 -7.74 11.33
CA ALA A 215 0.30 -7.02 10.42
C ALA A 215 -0.57 -5.98 11.17
N GLU A 216 -1.09 -6.32 12.37
CA GLU A 216 -1.84 -5.35 13.19
C GLU A 216 -0.98 -4.16 13.62
N PHE A 217 0.29 -4.39 13.96
CA PHE A 217 1.22 -3.29 14.24
C PHE A 217 1.48 -2.45 12.98
N GLU A 218 1.76 -3.06 11.83
CA GLU A 218 2.08 -2.34 10.60
C GLU A 218 0.91 -1.48 10.11
N LYS A 219 -0.34 -1.85 10.38
CA LYS A 219 -1.52 -1.00 10.13
C LYS A 219 -1.47 0.34 10.86
N THR A 220 -0.71 0.45 11.94
CA THR A 220 -0.55 1.72 12.67
C THR A 220 0.47 2.66 12.03
N LEU A 221 1.26 2.17 11.08
CA LEU A 221 2.35 2.92 10.44
C LEU A 221 1.85 3.86 9.34
N LEU A 222 0.86 4.68 9.65
CA LEU A 222 0.35 5.72 8.76
C LEU A 222 1.11 7.03 8.96
N THR A 223 1.44 7.71 7.87
CA THR A 223 2.23 8.95 7.88
C THR A 223 1.54 10.10 7.15
N PRO A 224 0.44 10.63 7.70
CA PRO A 224 -0.24 11.76 7.10
C PRO A 224 0.70 12.96 6.97
N SER A 225 0.66 13.63 5.83
CA SER A 225 1.57 14.69 5.41
C SER A 225 0.90 16.06 5.35
N ARG A 226 1.63 17.08 4.89
CA ARG A 226 1.06 18.40 4.56
C ARG A 226 0.12 18.32 3.37
N PHE A 227 0.36 17.39 2.44
CA PHE A 227 -0.52 17.17 1.30
C PHE A 227 -1.91 16.66 1.73
N ASP A 228 -1.95 15.78 2.72
CA ASP A 228 -3.23 15.33 3.31
C ASP A 228 -4.00 16.50 3.94
N LYS A 229 -3.31 17.38 4.68
CA LYS A 229 -3.94 18.57 5.24
C LYS A 229 -4.53 19.48 4.15
N TYR A 230 -3.82 19.63 3.02
CA TYR A 230 -4.32 20.36 1.88
C TYR A 230 -5.61 19.74 1.33
N LEU A 231 -5.64 18.43 1.10
CA LEU A 231 -6.83 17.73 0.62
C LEU A 231 -7.99 17.73 1.64
N MET A 232 -7.68 17.93 2.92
CA MET A 232 -8.68 18.14 3.98
C MET A 232 -9.15 19.60 4.08
N GLY A 233 -8.66 20.52 3.22
CA GLY A 233 -9.13 21.91 3.10
C GLY A 233 -8.17 22.96 3.65
N ASP A 234 -7.01 22.62 4.20
CA ASP A 234 -6.00 23.60 4.61
C ASP A 234 -5.22 24.12 3.39
N LYS A 235 -5.70 25.19 2.78
CA LYS A 235 -5.09 25.81 1.61
C LYS A 235 -3.68 26.37 1.83
N ASN A 236 -3.27 26.53 3.09
CA ASN A 236 -1.93 27.01 3.44
C ASN A 236 -0.95 25.88 3.74
N ALA A 237 -1.38 24.62 3.69
CA ALA A 237 -0.54 23.46 3.98
C ALA A 237 0.59 23.26 2.96
N LEU A 238 0.39 23.72 1.70
CA LEU A 238 1.36 23.62 0.63
C LEU A 238 1.80 25.00 0.13
N THR A 239 3.04 25.09 -0.33
CA THR A 239 3.55 26.28 -1.03
C THR A 239 3.04 26.37 -2.45
N ALA A 240 3.18 27.52 -3.10
CA ALA A 240 2.81 27.70 -4.51
C ALA A 240 3.58 26.74 -5.45
N GLU A 241 4.87 26.50 -5.17
CA GLU A 241 5.71 25.59 -5.95
C GLU A 241 5.25 24.12 -5.79
N GLU A 242 4.85 23.72 -4.57
CA GLU A 242 4.32 22.36 -4.31
C GLU A 242 2.96 22.17 -5.02
N LEU A 243 2.13 23.20 -5.07
CA LEU A 243 0.86 23.17 -5.82
C LEU A 243 1.10 23.08 -7.33
N GLU A 244 2.09 23.79 -7.86
CA GLU A 244 2.51 23.66 -9.27
C GLU A 244 3.02 22.24 -9.54
N GLY A 245 3.82 21.66 -8.64
CA GLY A 245 4.27 20.27 -8.72
C GLY A 245 3.10 19.28 -8.75
N TYR A 246 2.09 19.50 -7.93
CA TYR A 246 0.88 18.68 -7.95
C TYR A 246 0.09 18.83 -9.26
N GLN A 247 0.00 20.04 -9.80
CA GLN A 247 -0.62 20.26 -11.12
C GLN A 247 0.16 19.54 -12.23
N LEU A 248 1.49 19.64 -12.23
CA LEU A 248 2.34 18.90 -13.18
C LEU A 248 2.19 17.39 -13.06
N PHE A 249 2.03 16.86 -11.86
CA PHE A 249 1.75 15.43 -11.62
C PHE A 249 0.45 15.00 -12.33
N LYS A 250 -0.60 15.81 -12.27
CA LYS A 250 -1.87 15.57 -12.97
C LYS A 250 -1.72 15.70 -14.48
N ASP A 251 -1.12 16.78 -14.95
CA ASP A 251 -0.98 17.10 -16.38
C ASP A 251 -0.10 16.07 -17.12
N ASN A 252 0.94 15.57 -16.45
CA ASN A 252 1.80 14.50 -16.98
C ASN A 252 1.21 13.09 -16.81
N LYS A 253 -0.05 13.00 -16.39
CA LYS A 253 -0.81 11.74 -16.31
C LYS A 253 -0.27 10.73 -15.29
N CYS A 254 0.56 11.14 -14.33
CA CYS A 254 1.03 10.28 -13.26
C CYS A 254 -0.15 9.73 -12.44
N ALA A 255 -1.20 10.54 -12.27
CA ALA A 255 -2.46 10.17 -11.64
C ALA A 255 -3.27 9.08 -12.38
N THR A 256 -2.79 8.57 -13.52
CA THR A 256 -3.43 7.42 -14.19
C THR A 256 -3.16 6.10 -13.45
N CYS A 257 -2.01 6.02 -12.79
CA CYS A 257 -1.61 4.84 -12.01
C CYS A 257 -1.54 5.16 -10.51
N HIS A 258 -1.12 6.38 -10.16
CA HIS A 258 -1.03 6.85 -8.78
C HIS A 258 -2.33 7.53 -8.38
N VAL A 259 -3.28 6.78 -7.85
CA VAL A 259 -4.62 7.23 -7.43
C VAL A 259 -4.96 6.70 -6.05
N GLY A 260 -5.93 7.33 -5.40
CA GLY A 260 -6.47 6.88 -4.11
C GLY A 260 -5.68 7.40 -2.92
N VAL A 261 -5.67 6.58 -1.90
CA VAL A 261 -5.02 6.86 -0.61
C VAL A 261 -3.61 6.27 -0.66
N ASN A 262 -2.61 7.09 -1.00
CA ASN A 262 -1.21 6.66 -1.09
C ASN A 262 -0.28 7.69 -0.47
#